data_997df0546222d3f0ef6190dbc165f0fb
#
_entry.id   997df0546222d3f0ef6190dbc165f0fb
#
_cell.length_a   1.000
_cell.length_b   1.000
_cell.length_c   1.000
_cell.angle_alpha   90.00
_cell.angle_beta   90.00
_cell.angle_gamma   90.00
#
_symmetry.space_group_name_H-M   'P 1'
#
loop_
_entity.id
_entity.type
_entity.pdbx_description
1 polymer ?
#
loop_
_entity_poly.entity_id
_entity_poly.type
_entity_poly.pdbx_seq_one_letter_code
_entity_poly.pdbx_strand_id
1 'polypeptide(L)'
;MSHRPVIGILAGRRKGEVLPEYFTTGHYIEQLDAAGAAPVLLPVVPGLAAGQLEAWVALCDGVLIPGGGDFPAELYGEKPLPGFDVQRTAYNLNRCRQELEFIRLAAAAGKPILGICRGEQAINIAFGGSLYQDIPTQFGRKQKHRQPLLQRTRTTHTVACAPGSLLHQLTGADELRVNTYHHQAVKTPAPGFVVSATAPDGLIEAIECPERRILGVQWHPENLASKRPGKDGAPAAETVQSKALFRWLVEQAAR
;
A
#
# COMPACT_ATOMS: atom_id res chain seq x y z
N MET A 1 1.09 29.35 -11.76
CA MET A 1 1.72 28.04 -11.48
C MET A 1 0.60 27.08 -11.15
N SER A 2 0.48 25.95 -11.83
CA SER A 2 -0.52 24.92 -11.48
C SER A 2 -0.24 24.43 -10.05
N HIS A 3 -1.27 24.40 -9.21
CA HIS A 3 -1.19 23.86 -7.86
C HIS A 3 -0.79 22.37 -7.93
N ARG A 4 0.29 21.99 -7.23
CA ARG A 4 0.69 20.58 -7.08
C ARG A 4 -0.04 20.00 -5.87
N PRO A 5 -0.85 18.93 -6.02
CA PRO A 5 -1.54 18.34 -4.88
C PRO A 5 -0.55 17.83 -3.82
N VAL A 6 -0.86 18.05 -2.56
CA VAL A 6 -0.09 17.57 -1.42
C VAL A 6 -0.47 16.13 -1.14
N ILE A 7 0.45 15.19 -1.31
CA ILE A 7 0.23 13.77 -0.99
C ILE A 7 0.97 13.41 0.30
N GLY A 8 0.19 13.08 1.34
CA GLY A 8 0.72 12.61 2.61
C GLY A 8 1.19 11.16 2.51
N ILE A 9 2.41 10.87 2.97
CA ILE A 9 2.98 9.52 3.04
C ILE A 9 3.20 9.19 4.52
N LEU A 10 2.54 8.15 5.05
CA LEU A 10 2.80 7.71 6.41
C LEU A 10 4.22 7.15 6.54
N ALA A 11 5.03 7.77 7.41
CA ALA A 11 6.42 7.38 7.59
C ALA A 11 6.56 6.10 8.42
N GLY A 12 7.45 5.21 8.01
CA GLY A 12 7.98 4.15 8.86
C GLY A 12 8.85 4.71 9.97
N ARG A 13 9.11 3.90 11.01
CA ARG A 13 10.07 4.23 12.08
C ARG A 13 11.06 3.08 12.24
N ARG A 14 12.33 3.42 12.37
CA ARG A 14 13.38 2.47 12.73
C ARG A 14 14.18 3.00 13.92
N LYS A 15 14.90 2.10 14.58
CA LYS A 15 15.92 2.49 15.55
C LYS A 15 17.12 3.03 14.74
N GLY A 16 17.39 4.32 14.86
CA GLY A 16 18.64 4.91 14.34
C GLY A 16 19.82 4.58 15.25
N GLU A 17 21.02 4.99 14.87
CA GLU A 17 22.23 4.74 15.65
C GLU A 17 22.18 5.43 17.03
N VAL A 18 21.65 6.64 17.09
CA VAL A 18 21.55 7.45 18.31
C VAL A 18 20.10 7.73 18.70
N LEU A 19 19.27 8.11 17.73
CA LEU A 19 17.86 8.51 17.92
C LEU A 19 16.93 7.74 16.98
N PRO A 20 15.61 7.65 17.32
CA PRO A 20 14.63 7.11 16.41
C PRO A 20 14.54 7.92 15.11
N GLU A 21 14.46 7.23 13.98
CA GLU A 21 14.32 7.84 12.66
C GLU A 21 12.96 7.54 12.07
N TYR A 22 12.38 8.54 11.39
CA TYR A 22 11.18 8.38 10.57
C TYR A 22 11.58 8.44 9.10
N PHE A 23 11.12 7.48 8.30
CA PHE A 23 11.60 7.31 6.93
C PHE A 23 10.52 6.74 6.01
N THR A 24 10.74 6.92 4.71
CA THR A 24 10.12 6.14 3.63
C THR A 24 11.16 5.80 2.58
N THR A 25 10.88 4.85 1.69
CA THR A 25 11.79 4.60 0.56
C THR A 25 11.67 5.70 -0.48
N GLY A 26 12.80 6.10 -1.08
CA GLY A 26 12.87 7.20 -2.04
C GLY A 26 11.94 7.00 -3.25
N HIS A 27 11.75 5.74 -3.70
CA HIS A 27 10.91 5.44 -4.85
C HIS A 27 9.45 5.92 -4.70
N TYR A 28 8.85 5.91 -3.51
CA TYR A 28 7.51 6.50 -3.31
C TYR A 28 7.50 8.00 -3.59
N ILE A 29 8.50 8.71 -3.06
CA ILE A 29 8.65 10.16 -3.25
C ILE A 29 8.89 10.48 -4.72
N GLU A 30 9.82 9.77 -5.36
CA GLU A 30 10.17 9.95 -6.77
C GLU A 30 8.98 9.73 -7.71
N GLN A 31 8.15 8.70 -7.46
CA GLN A 31 6.98 8.43 -8.30
C GLN A 31 5.89 9.47 -8.11
N LEU A 32 5.64 9.94 -6.90
CA LEU A 32 4.68 11.01 -6.63
C LEU A 32 5.13 12.35 -7.23
N ASP A 33 6.40 12.69 -7.08
CA ASP A 33 6.97 13.91 -7.68
C ASP A 33 6.89 13.86 -9.22
N ALA A 34 7.26 12.72 -9.82
CA ALA A 34 7.15 12.50 -11.27
C ALA A 34 5.70 12.52 -11.77
N ALA A 35 4.73 12.18 -10.94
CA ALA A 35 3.30 12.29 -11.24
C ALA A 35 2.74 13.71 -11.04
N GLY A 36 3.55 14.67 -10.53
CA GLY A 36 3.17 16.07 -10.35
C GLY A 36 2.68 16.44 -8.96
N ALA A 37 2.82 15.58 -7.95
CA ALA A 37 2.46 15.88 -6.57
C ALA A 37 3.57 16.59 -5.78
N ALA A 38 3.21 17.14 -4.62
CA ALA A 38 4.12 17.55 -3.56
C ALA A 38 4.06 16.52 -2.41
N PRO A 39 4.98 15.52 -2.36
CA PRO A 39 4.96 14.50 -1.33
C PRO A 39 5.43 15.05 0.03
N VAL A 40 4.69 14.72 1.10
CA VAL A 40 5.00 15.12 2.48
C VAL A 40 5.01 13.88 3.38
N LEU A 41 6.07 13.70 4.19
CA LEU A 41 6.15 12.62 5.17
C LEU A 41 5.37 12.99 6.43
N LEU A 42 4.50 12.09 6.86
CA LEU A 42 3.69 12.20 8.08
C LEU A 42 4.22 11.21 9.13
N PRO A 43 4.95 11.66 10.15
CA PRO A 43 5.55 10.76 11.14
C PRO A 43 4.51 10.30 12.17
N VAL A 44 4.13 9.03 12.16
CA VAL A 44 3.29 8.45 13.21
C VAL A 44 4.14 8.22 14.46
N VAL A 45 3.99 9.09 15.44
CA VAL A 45 4.77 9.08 16.70
C VAL A 45 3.92 8.57 17.86
N PRO A 46 4.50 7.93 18.89
CA PRO A 46 3.79 7.62 20.13
C PRO A 46 3.29 8.89 20.81
N GLY A 47 2.05 8.86 21.31
CA GLY A 47 1.49 9.99 22.05
C GLY A 47 1.18 11.23 21.19
N LEU A 48 0.72 11.03 19.95
CA LEU A 48 0.19 12.12 19.14
C LEU A 48 -0.85 12.93 19.94
N ALA A 49 -0.77 14.25 19.83
CA ALA A 49 -1.76 15.14 20.42
C ALA A 49 -3.14 14.90 19.79
N ALA A 50 -4.20 15.17 20.56
CA ALA A 50 -5.55 15.15 20.03
C ALA A 50 -5.68 16.13 18.85
N GLY A 51 -6.38 15.70 17.78
CA GLY A 51 -6.55 16.49 16.57
C GLY A 51 -5.37 16.47 15.59
N GLN A 52 -4.27 15.78 15.92
CA GLN A 52 -3.10 15.76 15.02
C GLN A 52 -3.37 14.99 13.72
N LEU A 53 -4.12 13.89 13.80
CA LEU A 53 -4.46 13.10 12.60
C LEU A 53 -5.39 13.90 11.68
N GLU A 54 -6.36 14.59 12.24
CA GLU A 54 -7.29 15.48 11.54
C GLU A 54 -6.53 16.65 10.87
N ALA A 55 -5.56 17.24 11.55
CA ALA A 55 -4.71 18.29 10.99
C ALA A 55 -3.91 17.78 9.78
N TRP A 56 -3.39 16.56 9.83
CA TRP A 56 -2.71 15.96 8.67
C TRP A 56 -3.66 15.64 7.52
N VAL A 57 -4.87 15.16 7.82
CA VAL A 57 -5.91 14.94 6.79
C VAL A 57 -6.28 16.27 6.13
N ALA A 58 -6.40 17.35 6.90
CA ALA A 58 -6.68 18.68 6.35
C ALA A 58 -5.53 19.24 5.48
N LEU A 59 -4.29 18.93 5.83
CA LEU A 59 -3.09 19.33 5.08
C LEU A 59 -2.99 18.64 3.71
N CYS A 60 -3.45 17.38 3.60
CA CYS A 60 -3.24 16.56 2.41
C CYS A 60 -4.42 16.61 1.45
N ASP A 61 -4.13 16.61 0.14
CA ASP A 61 -5.13 16.45 -0.92
C ASP A 61 -5.39 14.98 -1.24
N GLY A 62 -4.42 14.11 -0.95
CA GLY A 62 -4.49 12.65 -1.08
C GLY A 62 -3.49 11.97 -0.18
N VAL A 63 -3.57 10.63 -0.08
CA VAL A 63 -2.78 9.84 0.85
C VAL A 63 -2.18 8.61 0.17
N LEU A 64 -0.90 8.36 0.42
CA LEU A 64 -0.21 7.11 0.10
C LEU A 64 0.13 6.37 1.39
N ILE A 65 -0.35 5.13 1.52
CA ILE A 65 0.00 4.23 2.62
C ILE A 65 1.07 3.27 2.12
N PRO A 66 2.33 3.38 2.58
CA PRO A 66 3.44 2.60 2.03
C PRO A 66 3.49 1.17 2.58
N GLY A 67 4.36 0.36 1.98
CA GLY A 67 4.77 -0.93 2.50
C GLY A 67 5.43 -0.85 3.88
N GLY A 68 5.49 -1.98 4.58
CA GLY A 68 6.07 -2.03 5.93
C GLY A 68 6.05 -3.43 6.54
N GLY A 69 6.20 -3.50 7.86
CA GLY A 69 6.12 -4.73 8.65
C GLY A 69 4.67 -5.17 8.92
N ASP A 70 4.54 -6.27 9.63
CA ASP A 70 3.29 -7.00 9.82
C ASP A 70 2.28 -6.30 10.75
N PHE A 71 1.00 -6.63 10.55
CA PHE A 71 -0.08 -6.27 11.45
C PHE A 71 -0.31 -7.38 12.49
N PRO A 72 -0.39 -7.03 13.79
CA PRO A 72 -0.86 -7.94 14.83
C PRO A 72 -2.30 -8.41 14.58
N ALA A 73 -2.54 -9.72 14.75
CA ALA A 73 -3.83 -10.36 14.45
C ALA A 73 -5.01 -9.78 15.22
N GLU A 74 -4.78 -9.29 16.42
CA GLU A 74 -5.78 -8.67 17.26
C GLU A 74 -6.42 -7.38 16.68
N LEU A 75 -5.71 -6.73 15.73
CA LEU A 75 -6.23 -5.51 15.08
C LEU A 75 -7.34 -5.81 14.06
N TYR A 76 -7.48 -7.06 13.65
CA TYR A 76 -8.56 -7.54 12.77
C TYR A 76 -9.35 -8.71 13.39
N GLY A 77 -9.37 -8.77 14.76
CA GLY A 77 -10.23 -9.68 15.51
C GLY A 77 -9.82 -11.15 15.52
N GLU A 78 -8.60 -11.48 15.08
CA GLU A 78 -8.09 -12.86 15.08
C GLU A 78 -7.11 -13.12 16.23
N LYS A 79 -6.95 -14.38 16.60
CA LYS A 79 -5.91 -14.82 17.55
C LYS A 79 -4.58 -14.99 16.80
N PRO A 80 -3.44 -14.61 17.42
CA PRO A 80 -2.13 -14.84 16.84
C PRO A 80 -1.89 -16.33 16.56
N LEU A 81 -1.29 -16.64 15.41
CA LEU A 81 -0.82 -17.99 15.12
C LEU A 81 0.35 -18.37 16.03
N PRO A 82 0.41 -19.62 16.51
CA PRO A 82 1.57 -20.11 17.26
C PRO A 82 2.86 -19.96 16.44
N GLY A 83 3.91 -19.40 17.04
CA GLY A 83 5.20 -19.19 16.38
C GLY A 83 5.30 -17.97 15.45
N PHE A 84 4.20 -17.23 15.25
CA PHE A 84 4.21 -15.96 14.53
C PHE A 84 4.04 -14.79 15.52
N ASP A 85 5.16 -14.45 16.14
CA ASP A 85 5.19 -13.32 17.09
C ASP A 85 5.51 -12.03 16.33
N VAL A 86 4.46 -11.42 15.80
CA VAL A 86 4.56 -10.03 15.34
C VAL A 86 4.94 -9.18 16.53
N GLN A 87 6.00 -8.36 16.42
CA GLN A 87 6.47 -7.52 17.53
C GLN A 87 5.31 -6.72 18.15
N ARG A 88 4.77 -7.25 19.26
CA ARG A 88 3.63 -6.68 20.00
C ARG A 88 4.07 -5.63 21.02
N THR A 89 5.05 -4.82 20.67
CA THR A 89 5.44 -3.69 21.52
C THR A 89 4.28 -2.69 21.58
N ALA A 90 4.10 -2.04 22.71
CA ALA A 90 3.09 -0.97 22.85
C ALA A 90 3.24 0.11 21.75
N TYR A 91 4.47 0.37 21.34
CA TYR A 91 4.76 1.26 20.22
C TYR A 91 4.15 0.77 18.90
N ASN A 92 4.38 -0.50 18.54
CA ASN A 92 3.89 -1.06 17.27
C ASN A 92 2.35 -1.06 17.23
N LEU A 93 1.70 -1.46 18.31
CA LEU A 93 0.23 -1.44 18.43
C LEU A 93 -0.35 -0.04 18.30
N ASN A 94 0.22 0.93 19.01
CA ASN A 94 -0.25 2.32 18.95
C ASN A 94 -0.05 2.91 17.55
N ARG A 95 1.10 2.66 16.92
CA ARG A 95 1.35 3.07 15.54
C ARG A 95 0.31 2.49 14.59
N CYS A 96 0.07 1.18 14.65
CA CYS A 96 -0.91 0.54 13.77
C CYS A 96 -2.32 1.13 13.98
N ARG A 97 -2.75 1.35 15.25
CA ARG A 97 -4.05 1.95 15.54
C ARG A 97 -4.18 3.36 14.97
N GLN A 98 -3.16 4.19 15.15
CA GLN A 98 -3.14 5.56 14.60
C GLN A 98 -3.16 5.56 13.07
N GLU A 99 -2.45 4.65 12.44
CA GLU A 99 -2.45 4.48 10.99
C GLU A 99 -3.84 4.06 10.46
N LEU A 100 -4.48 3.09 11.11
CA LEU A 100 -5.84 2.68 10.75
C LEU A 100 -6.85 3.81 10.95
N GLU A 101 -6.71 4.61 12.02
CA GLU A 101 -7.56 5.77 12.27
C GLU A 101 -7.33 6.87 11.22
N PHE A 102 -6.08 7.17 10.89
CA PHE A 102 -5.76 8.12 9.83
C PHE A 102 -6.39 7.74 8.49
N ILE A 103 -6.36 6.45 8.14
CA ILE A 103 -7.00 5.94 6.91
C ILE A 103 -8.52 6.20 6.93
N ARG A 104 -9.19 5.93 8.08
CA ARG A 104 -10.63 6.19 8.23
C ARG A 104 -10.97 7.67 8.11
N LEU A 105 -10.19 8.52 8.78
CA LEU A 105 -10.37 9.98 8.72
C LEU A 105 -10.15 10.54 7.31
N ALA A 106 -9.10 10.09 6.63
CA ALA A 106 -8.82 10.48 5.25
C ALA A 106 -9.96 10.07 4.29
N ALA A 107 -10.46 8.84 4.42
CA ALA A 107 -11.58 8.37 3.63
C ALA A 107 -12.89 9.12 3.94
N ALA A 108 -13.16 9.41 5.22
CA ALA A 108 -14.34 10.19 5.64
C ALA A 108 -14.28 11.64 5.11
N ALA A 109 -13.07 12.20 4.99
CA ALA A 109 -12.84 13.51 4.37
C ALA A 109 -12.83 13.44 2.82
N GLY A 110 -13.12 12.28 2.22
CA GLY A 110 -13.16 12.08 0.77
C GLY A 110 -11.79 12.17 0.10
N LYS A 111 -10.68 12.00 0.82
CA LYS A 111 -9.34 12.01 0.22
C LYS A 111 -9.09 10.72 -0.56
N PRO A 112 -8.52 10.76 -1.77
CA PRO A 112 -8.10 9.56 -2.48
C PRO A 112 -6.95 8.87 -1.74
N ILE A 113 -6.98 7.53 -1.71
CA ILE A 113 -6.01 6.71 -0.97
C ILE A 113 -5.44 5.63 -1.88
N LEU A 114 -4.10 5.56 -1.97
CA LEU A 114 -3.38 4.45 -2.57
C LEU A 114 -2.62 3.68 -1.48
N GLY A 115 -2.96 2.40 -1.28
CA GLY A 115 -2.25 1.49 -0.37
C GLY A 115 -1.32 0.55 -1.13
N ILE A 116 -0.08 0.40 -0.66
CA ILE A 116 0.93 -0.46 -1.29
C ILE A 116 1.41 -1.49 -0.28
N CYS A 117 1.32 -2.79 -0.61
CA CYS A 117 1.73 -3.93 0.19
C CYS A 117 1.06 -3.88 1.59
N ARG A 118 1.80 -3.57 2.65
CA ARG A 118 1.22 -3.34 3.97
C ARG A 118 0.13 -2.26 3.96
N GLY A 119 0.21 -1.28 3.04
CA GLY A 119 -0.81 -0.24 2.89
C GLY A 119 -2.15 -0.76 2.39
N GLU A 120 -2.19 -1.72 1.48
CA GLU A 120 -3.41 -2.45 1.10
C GLU A 120 -4.01 -3.17 2.31
N GLN A 121 -3.17 -3.89 3.07
CA GLN A 121 -3.57 -4.61 4.27
C GLN A 121 -4.12 -3.66 5.35
N ALA A 122 -3.49 -2.49 5.52
CA ALA A 122 -3.97 -1.45 6.43
C ALA A 122 -5.36 -0.94 6.05
N ILE A 123 -5.59 -0.67 4.76
CA ILE A 123 -6.90 -0.29 4.22
C ILE A 123 -7.92 -1.37 4.54
N ASN A 124 -7.61 -2.62 4.22
CA ASN A 124 -8.52 -3.74 4.48
C ASN A 124 -8.91 -3.83 5.97
N ILE A 125 -7.95 -3.78 6.89
CA ILE A 125 -8.20 -3.81 8.34
C ILE A 125 -8.99 -2.57 8.79
N ALA A 126 -8.65 -1.39 8.29
CA ALA A 126 -9.32 -0.14 8.67
C ALA A 126 -10.83 -0.17 8.42
N PHE A 127 -11.27 -0.92 7.42
CA PHE A 127 -12.68 -1.06 7.04
C PHE A 127 -13.30 -2.41 7.43
N GLY A 128 -12.64 -3.20 8.29
CA GLY A 128 -13.22 -4.40 8.91
C GLY A 128 -12.95 -5.71 8.18
N GLY A 129 -11.99 -5.73 7.25
CA GLY A 129 -11.47 -6.97 6.65
C GLY A 129 -10.45 -7.68 7.53
N SER A 130 -10.00 -8.86 7.10
CA SER A 130 -9.01 -9.68 7.80
C SER A 130 -7.84 -10.09 6.91
N LEU A 131 -6.77 -10.61 7.52
CA LEU A 131 -5.56 -11.04 6.81
C LEU A 131 -5.25 -12.51 7.05
N TYR A 132 -4.59 -13.14 6.09
CA TYR A 132 -3.71 -14.27 6.37
C TYR A 132 -2.49 -13.76 7.12
N GLN A 133 -2.25 -14.30 8.32
CA GLN A 133 -1.10 -13.92 9.16
C GLN A 133 0.22 -14.44 8.57
N ASP A 134 0.15 -15.59 7.91
CA ASP A 134 1.25 -16.22 7.18
C ASP A 134 0.70 -17.07 6.04
N ILE A 135 0.96 -16.66 4.82
CA ILE A 135 0.48 -17.32 3.61
C ILE A 135 0.90 -18.80 3.57
N PRO A 136 2.18 -19.17 3.79
CA PRO A 136 2.60 -20.56 3.77
C PRO A 136 1.86 -21.46 4.76
N THR A 137 1.49 -20.93 5.91
CA THR A 137 0.84 -21.70 6.98
C THR A 137 -0.68 -21.79 6.81
N GLN A 138 -1.34 -20.72 6.36
CA GLN A 138 -2.79 -20.64 6.34
C GLN A 138 -3.41 -20.85 4.96
N PHE A 139 -2.68 -20.51 3.89
CA PHE A 139 -3.19 -20.54 2.51
C PHE A 139 -2.50 -21.63 1.68
N GLY A 140 -1.20 -21.85 1.91
CA GLY A 140 -0.40 -22.86 1.22
C GLY A 140 0.85 -22.29 0.55
N ARG A 141 1.59 -23.19 -0.15
CA ARG A 141 2.91 -22.90 -0.74
C ARG A 141 2.93 -23.09 -2.26
N LYS A 142 1.78 -23.02 -2.93
CA LYS A 142 1.68 -23.23 -4.38
C LYS A 142 2.48 -22.20 -5.16
N GLN A 143 2.55 -20.97 -4.65
CA GLN A 143 3.31 -19.87 -5.22
C GLN A 143 4.17 -19.21 -4.15
N LYS A 144 5.33 -18.67 -4.57
CA LYS A 144 6.19 -17.89 -3.68
C LYS A 144 5.80 -16.42 -3.74
N HIS A 145 5.32 -15.88 -2.61
CA HIS A 145 5.01 -14.46 -2.44
C HIS A 145 6.15 -13.67 -1.78
N ARG A 146 7.36 -14.24 -1.77
CA ARG A 146 8.55 -13.57 -1.21
C ARG A 146 9.77 -13.81 -2.07
N GLN A 147 10.35 -12.74 -2.60
CA GLN A 147 11.60 -12.74 -3.37
C GLN A 147 12.72 -12.03 -2.60
N PRO A 148 14.00 -12.22 -2.97
CA PRO A 148 15.11 -11.50 -2.35
C PRO A 148 15.01 -9.99 -2.53
N LEU A 149 15.26 -9.21 -1.47
CA LEU A 149 15.16 -7.74 -1.47
C LEU A 149 16.04 -7.06 -2.54
N LEU A 150 17.17 -7.66 -2.91
CA LEU A 150 18.05 -7.14 -3.96
C LEU A 150 17.45 -7.22 -5.37
N GLN A 151 16.33 -7.93 -5.55
CA GLN A 151 15.66 -8.10 -6.84
C GLN A 151 14.33 -7.32 -6.92
N ARG A 152 14.21 -6.19 -6.22
CA ARG A 152 12.94 -5.43 -6.07
C ARG A 152 12.30 -5.00 -7.39
N THR A 153 13.09 -4.79 -8.43
CA THR A 153 12.60 -4.40 -9.77
C THR A 153 12.27 -5.59 -10.65
N ARG A 154 12.51 -6.84 -10.20
CA ARG A 154 12.20 -8.05 -10.97
C ARG A 154 10.78 -8.50 -10.70
N THR A 155 10.02 -8.74 -11.75
CA THR A 155 8.70 -9.39 -11.66
C THR A 155 8.85 -10.90 -11.43
N THR A 156 7.96 -11.50 -10.65
CA THR A 156 8.01 -12.91 -10.25
C THR A 156 6.80 -13.72 -10.67
N HIS A 157 5.62 -13.09 -10.72
CA HIS A 157 4.38 -13.74 -11.12
C HIS A 157 3.46 -12.76 -11.84
N THR A 158 2.38 -13.28 -12.39
CA THR A 158 1.28 -12.48 -12.95
C THR A 158 0.14 -12.39 -11.94
N VAL A 159 -0.66 -11.33 -12.04
CA VAL A 159 -1.95 -11.22 -11.37
C VAL A 159 -3.02 -10.94 -12.43
N ALA A 160 -4.15 -11.64 -12.34
CA ALA A 160 -5.29 -11.42 -13.22
C ALA A 160 -6.11 -10.24 -12.68
N CYS A 161 -6.33 -9.23 -13.51
CA CYS A 161 -7.17 -8.07 -13.19
C CYS A 161 -8.65 -8.41 -13.41
N ALA A 162 -9.51 -8.01 -12.48
CA ALA A 162 -10.94 -8.15 -12.64
C ALA A 162 -11.44 -7.23 -13.77
N PRO A 163 -12.13 -7.75 -14.81
CA PRO A 163 -12.63 -6.92 -15.90
C PRO A 163 -13.54 -5.80 -15.39
N GLY A 164 -13.32 -4.58 -15.87
CA GLY A 164 -14.10 -3.41 -15.49
C GLY A 164 -13.71 -2.79 -14.13
N SER A 165 -12.79 -3.39 -13.37
CA SER A 165 -12.26 -2.78 -12.14
C SER A 165 -11.50 -1.48 -12.43
N LEU A 166 -11.35 -0.64 -11.42
CA LEU A 166 -10.52 0.57 -11.51
C LEU A 166 -9.08 0.20 -11.92
N LEU A 167 -8.51 -0.83 -11.28
CA LEU A 167 -7.17 -1.31 -11.61
C LEU A 167 -7.05 -1.70 -13.09
N HIS A 168 -8.02 -2.45 -13.63
CA HIS A 168 -8.07 -2.83 -15.04
C HIS A 168 -8.14 -1.60 -15.95
N GLN A 169 -8.99 -0.62 -15.63
CA GLN A 169 -9.10 0.64 -16.38
C GLN A 169 -7.81 1.45 -16.39
N LEU A 170 -7.11 1.52 -15.24
CA LEU A 170 -5.86 2.29 -15.10
C LEU A 170 -4.69 1.66 -15.85
N THR A 171 -4.63 0.35 -15.88
CA THR A 171 -3.50 -0.39 -16.46
C THR A 171 -3.72 -0.79 -17.91
N GLY A 172 -5.00 -0.87 -18.34
CA GLY A 172 -5.40 -1.33 -19.67
C GLY A 172 -5.02 -2.78 -19.96
N ALA A 173 -4.91 -3.64 -18.92
CA ALA A 173 -4.42 -5.00 -19.05
C ALA A 173 -5.21 -6.00 -18.21
N ASP A 174 -5.52 -7.15 -18.81
CA ASP A 174 -6.17 -8.28 -18.13
C ASP A 174 -5.22 -8.98 -17.15
N GLU A 175 -3.92 -8.92 -17.40
CA GLU A 175 -2.86 -9.47 -16.55
C GLU A 175 -1.71 -8.47 -16.35
N LEU A 176 -1.18 -8.42 -15.12
CA LEU A 176 0.00 -7.62 -14.76
C LEU A 176 1.12 -8.53 -14.28
N ARG A 177 2.36 -8.23 -14.68
CA ARG A 177 3.55 -8.87 -14.11
C ARG A 177 4.03 -8.07 -12.91
N VAL A 178 4.07 -8.70 -11.73
CA VAL A 178 4.34 -8.02 -10.46
C VAL A 178 5.55 -8.60 -9.73
N ASN A 179 6.13 -7.80 -8.84
CA ASN A 179 7.11 -8.22 -7.83
C ASN A 179 6.39 -8.61 -6.54
N THR A 180 7.10 -9.24 -5.59
CA THR A 180 6.46 -9.72 -4.36
C THR A 180 7.42 -9.79 -3.17
N TYR A 181 6.98 -9.29 -1.99
CA TYR A 181 7.81 -9.21 -0.77
C TYR A 181 6.99 -9.39 0.51
N HIS A 182 5.92 -10.18 0.49
CA HIS A 182 5.01 -10.30 1.62
C HIS A 182 4.84 -11.75 2.05
N HIS A 183 4.40 -11.96 3.28
CA HIS A 183 3.94 -13.23 3.81
C HIS A 183 2.58 -13.11 4.49
N GLN A 184 2.10 -11.88 4.72
CA GLN A 184 0.69 -11.58 5.03
C GLN A 184 -0.03 -11.13 3.76
N ALA A 185 -1.35 -11.34 3.70
CA ALA A 185 -2.19 -10.91 2.58
C ALA A 185 -3.64 -10.75 3.03
N VAL A 186 -4.45 -10.06 2.22
CA VAL A 186 -5.90 -9.97 2.42
C VAL A 186 -6.51 -11.37 2.39
N LYS A 187 -7.28 -11.71 3.44
CA LYS A 187 -8.02 -12.96 3.59
C LYS A 187 -9.50 -12.75 3.29
N THR A 188 -10.11 -11.81 4.01
CA THR A 188 -11.49 -11.39 3.79
C THR A 188 -11.48 -9.91 3.43
N PRO A 189 -11.92 -9.55 2.23
CA PRO A 189 -12.06 -8.15 1.87
C PRO A 189 -13.01 -7.41 2.80
N ALA A 190 -12.70 -6.16 3.10
CA ALA A 190 -13.56 -5.31 3.92
C ALA A 190 -14.91 -5.06 3.24
N PRO A 191 -16.00 -4.85 4.02
CA PRO A 191 -17.30 -4.49 3.46
C PRO A 191 -17.22 -3.26 2.55
N GLY A 192 -17.80 -3.37 1.37
CA GLY A 192 -17.79 -2.33 0.34
C GLY A 192 -16.53 -2.28 -0.53
N PHE A 193 -15.57 -3.18 -0.30
CA PHE A 193 -14.44 -3.36 -1.20
C PHE A 193 -14.65 -4.54 -2.14
N VAL A 194 -14.14 -4.38 -3.37
CA VAL A 194 -14.12 -5.45 -4.37
C VAL A 194 -12.68 -5.90 -4.63
N VAL A 195 -12.50 -7.18 -4.94
CA VAL A 195 -11.22 -7.73 -5.36
C VAL A 195 -10.98 -7.33 -6.81
N SER A 196 -9.89 -6.59 -7.07
CA SER A 196 -9.52 -6.12 -8.40
C SER A 196 -8.36 -6.85 -9.04
N ALA A 197 -7.60 -7.64 -8.26
CA ALA A 197 -6.62 -8.58 -8.84
C ALA A 197 -6.40 -9.80 -7.94
N THR A 198 -6.09 -10.95 -8.58
CA THR A 198 -5.75 -12.21 -7.93
C THR A 198 -4.52 -12.86 -8.55
N ALA A 199 -3.69 -13.48 -7.72
CA ALA A 199 -2.58 -14.32 -8.17
C ALA A 199 -3.09 -15.67 -8.71
N PRO A 200 -2.27 -16.45 -9.48
CA PRO A 200 -2.67 -17.72 -10.04
C PRO A 200 -3.07 -18.79 -9.03
N ASP A 201 -2.60 -18.68 -7.79
CA ASP A 201 -3.00 -19.57 -6.69
C ASP A 201 -4.30 -19.14 -6.01
N GLY A 202 -4.90 -18.00 -6.41
CA GLY A 202 -6.14 -17.46 -5.89
C GLY A 202 -5.96 -16.44 -4.75
N LEU A 203 -4.70 -16.10 -4.39
CA LEU A 203 -4.45 -15.07 -3.37
C LEU A 203 -4.87 -13.69 -3.88
N ILE A 204 -5.51 -12.91 -3.02
CA ILE A 204 -5.90 -11.52 -3.34
C ILE A 204 -4.64 -10.65 -3.39
N GLU A 205 -4.49 -9.92 -4.48
CA GLU A 205 -3.34 -9.05 -4.75
C GLU A 205 -3.74 -7.58 -4.98
N ALA A 206 -5.05 -7.30 -5.11
CA ALA A 206 -5.55 -5.92 -5.10
C ALA A 206 -7.00 -5.86 -4.66
N ILE A 207 -7.34 -4.80 -3.92
CA ILE A 207 -8.69 -4.44 -3.51
C ILE A 207 -8.96 -2.98 -3.83
N GLU A 208 -10.21 -2.63 -4.11
CA GLU A 208 -10.60 -1.26 -4.42
C GLU A 208 -12.00 -0.91 -3.90
N CYS A 209 -12.22 0.37 -3.63
CA CYS A 209 -13.52 0.96 -3.36
C CYS A 209 -13.62 2.26 -4.16
N PRO A 210 -14.06 2.20 -5.44
CA PRO A 210 -14.07 3.35 -6.34
C PRO A 210 -14.90 4.54 -5.83
N GLU A 211 -16.04 4.26 -5.19
CA GLU A 211 -16.91 5.30 -4.62
C GLU A 211 -16.19 6.13 -3.55
N ARG A 212 -15.22 5.54 -2.84
CA ARG A 212 -14.39 6.22 -1.84
C ARG A 212 -13.06 6.70 -2.41
N ARG A 213 -12.78 6.44 -3.69
CA ARG A 213 -11.49 6.72 -4.34
C ARG A 213 -10.32 6.05 -3.61
N ILE A 214 -10.49 4.74 -3.29
CA ILE A 214 -9.49 3.93 -2.58
C ILE A 214 -9.06 2.77 -3.47
N LEU A 215 -7.74 2.59 -3.61
CA LEU A 215 -7.10 1.47 -4.30
C LEU A 215 -5.98 0.91 -3.42
N GLY A 216 -5.95 -0.39 -3.22
CA GLY A 216 -4.87 -1.13 -2.57
C GLY A 216 -4.27 -2.15 -3.51
N VAL A 217 -2.94 -2.29 -3.51
CA VAL A 217 -2.21 -3.31 -4.26
C VAL A 217 -1.18 -3.99 -3.36
N GLN A 218 -1.06 -5.31 -3.45
CA GLN A 218 -0.17 -6.08 -2.58
C GLN A 218 1.29 -6.06 -3.03
N TRP A 219 1.54 -5.90 -4.33
CA TRP A 219 2.90 -5.76 -4.87
C TRP A 219 3.47 -4.36 -4.66
N HIS A 220 4.69 -4.12 -5.13
CA HIS A 220 5.42 -2.88 -4.98
C HIS A 220 5.58 -2.15 -6.34
N PRO A 221 4.57 -1.38 -6.79
CA PRO A 221 4.62 -0.65 -8.05
C PRO A 221 5.70 0.44 -8.06
N GLU A 222 6.08 1.03 -6.91
CA GLU A 222 7.13 2.04 -6.84
C GLU A 222 8.49 1.53 -7.32
N ASN A 223 8.78 0.25 -7.07
CA ASN A 223 10.02 -0.36 -7.53
C ASN A 223 9.98 -0.70 -9.03
N LEU A 224 8.82 -1.09 -9.56
CA LEU A 224 8.65 -1.39 -10.99
C LEU A 224 8.63 -0.10 -11.82
N ALA A 225 8.01 0.96 -11.32
CA ALA A 225 7.97 2.28 -11.94
C ALA A 225 9.36 2.93 -12.05
N SER A 226 10.28 2.58 -11.14
CA SER A 226 11.66 3.08 -11.11
C SER A 226 12.63 2.31 -12.02
N LYS A 227 12.14 1.31 -12.78
CA LYS A 227 12.99 0.60 -13.77
C LYS A 227 13.49 1.54 -14.86
N ARG A 228 14.75 1.40 -15.20
CA ARG A 228 15.33 2.07 -16.36
C ARG A 228 14.77 1.45 -17.66
N PRO A 229 14.59 2.24 -18.72
CA PRO A 229 14.23 1.73 -20.03
C PRO A 229 15.20 0.63 -20.50
N GLY A 230 14.70 -0.30 -21.32
CA GLY A 230 15.49 -1.30 -22.01
C GLY A 230 16.50 -0.70 -22.98
N LYS A 231 17.26 -1.56 -23.65
CA LYS A 231 18.28 -1.14 -24.65
C LYS A 231 17.68 -0.37 -25.84
N ASP A 232 16.41 -0.60 -26.15
CA ASP A 232 15.60 0.08 -27.17
C ASP A 232 15.06 1.45 -26.74
N GLY A 233 15.32 1.85 -25.49
CA GLY A 233 14.85 3.12 -24.91
C GLY A 233 13.36 3.11 -24.48
N ALA A 234 12.59 2.05 -24.77
CA ALA A 234 11.20 1.94 -24.37
C ALA A 234 11.04 1.45 -22.93
N PRO A 235 10.11 2.03 -22.15
CA PRO A 235 9.80 1.50 -20.83
C PRO A 235 9.06 0.17 -20.93
N ALA A 236 9.39 -0.78 -20.03
CA ALA A 236 8.65 -2.04 -19.94
C ALA A 236 7.16 -1.80 -19.58
N ALA A 237 6.27 -2.69 -20.02
CA ALA A 237 4.83 -2.56 -19.78
C ALA A 237 4.52 -2.41 -18.29
N GLU A 238 5.14 -3.24 -17.43
CA GLU A 238 4.98 -3.16 -15.98
C GLU A 238 5.41 -1.81 -15.38
N THR A 239 6.35 -1.10 -16.02
CA THR A 239 6.76 0.25 -15.61
C THR A 239 5.66 1.27 -15.93
N VAL A 240 5.07 1.20 -17.12
CA VAL A 240 3.97 2.11 -17.53
C VAL A 240 2.75 1.89 -16.66
N GLN A 241 2.37 0.62 -16.46
CA GLN A 241 1.23 0.21 -15.63
C GLN A 241 1.40 0.65 -14.17
N SER A 242 2.61 0.46 -13.61
CA SER A 242 2.92 0.90 -12.24
C SER A 242 2.84 2.42 -12.07
N LYS A 243 3.32 3.20 -13.04
CA LYS A 243 3.20 4.67 -13.03
C LYS A 243 1.75 5.15 -13.10
N ALA A 244 0.86 4.38 -13.73
CA ALA A 244 -0.55 4.74 -13.83
C ALA A 244 -1.23 4.83 -12.45
N LEU A 245 -0.84 4.01 -11.48
CA LEU A 245 -1.37 4.04 -10.11
C LEU A 245 -1.04 5.35 -9.39
N PHE A 246 0.20 5.83 -9.51
CA PHE A 246 0.63 7.10 -8.91
C PHE A 246 -0.04 8.29 -9.60
N ARG A 247 -0.15 8.27 -10.94
CA ARG A 247 -0.88 9.31 -11.68
C ARG A 247 -2.33 9.37 -11.26
N TRP A 248 -3.00 8.23 -11.15
CA TRP A 248 -4.38 8.17 -10.66
C TRP A 248 -4.53 8.86 -9.30
N LEU A 249 -3.67 8.53 -8.32
CA LEU A 249 -3.74 9.15 -6.99
C LEU A 249 -3.62 10.69 -7.09
N VAL A 250 -2.65 11.18 -7.86
CA VAL A 250 -2.40 12.62 -8.02
C VAL A 250 -3.54 13.31 -8.76
N GLU A 251 -4.07 12.71 -9.82
CA GLU A 251 -5.22 13.23 -10.57
C GLU A 251 -6.50 13.28 -9.72
N GLN A 252 -6.73 12.28 -8.86
CA GLN A 252 -7.85 12.28 -7.93
C GLN A 252 -7.68 13.35 -6.83
N ALA A 253 -6.47 13.60 -6.39
CA ALA A 253 -6.14 14.61 -5.38
C ALA A 253 -6.23 16.03 -5.93
N ALA A 254 -6.09 16.24 -7.23
CA ALA A 254 -6.20 17.54 -7.90
C ALA A 254 -7.65 18.02 -8.14
N ARG A 255 -8.65 17.16 -7.86
CA ARG A 255 -10.09 17.46 -8.05
C ARG A 255 -10.70 18.07 -6.79
#